data_588d568db34f624defacd939d0439cef
#
_entry.id   588d568db34f624defacd939d0439cef
#
_cell.length_a   1.000
_cell.length_b   1.000
_cell.length_c   1.000
_cell.angle_alpha   90.00
_cell.angle_beta   90.00
_cell.angle_gamma   90.00
#
_symmetry.space_group_name_H-M   'P 1'
#
loop_
_entity.id
_entity.type
_entity.pdbx_description
1 polymer ?
#
loop_
_entity_poly.entity_id
_entity_poly.type
_entity_poly.pdbx_seq_one_letter_code
_entity_poly.pdbx_strand_id
1 'polypeptide(L)'
;MGRHWLPGLEAAAAGIASTIYGADHIALMGVSAARILRAIPRALATAVVAVPRAHRPIKLADRDATVRFVQRDTDALDLERIETSLGAALVTSPEQTVLDLARRPLLGNAEHEVPAAITHLYRRCDPERLEQLAEAQRLVSALRRAEKWAGAQR
;
A
#
# COMPACT_ATOMS: atom_id res chain seq x y z
N MET A 1 7.68 22.50 -3.28
CA MET A 1 7.15 21.88 -2.09
C MET A 1 7.13 20.39 -2.12
N GLY A 2 7.66 19.58 -2.59
CA GLY A 2 7.60 18.12 -2.69
C GLY A 2 7.43 17.32 -1.41
N ARG A 3 6.95 17.94 -0.33
CA ARG A 3 6.75 17.22 0.92
C ARG A 3 5.30 16.81 1.08
N HIS A 4 5.11 15.55 1.47
CA HIS A 4 3.82 15.00 1.80
C HIS A 4 3.73 14.75 3.29
N TRP A 5 2.55 14.98 3.86
CA TRP A 5 2.32 14.70 5.26
C TRP A 5 1.87 13.25 5.40
N LEU A 6 2.66 12.43 6.09
CA LEU A 6 2.28 11.04 6.37
C LEU A 6 1.28 11.01 7.52
N PRO A 7 0.13 10.33 7.34
CA PRO A 7 -0.78 10.08 8.46
C PRO A 7 -0.09 9.37 9.60
N GLY A 8 -0.57 9.62 10.83
CA GLY A 8 0.11 9.18 12.05
C GLY A 8 0.42 7.70 12.13
N LEU A 9 -0.55 6.84 11.78
CA LEU A 9 -0.36 5.40 11.84
C LEU A 9 0.66 4.93 10.80
N GLU A 10 0.57 5.43 9.58
CA GLU A 10 1.46 5.04 8.49
C GLU A 10 2.89 5.51 8.78
N ALA A 11 3.04 6.70 9.35
CA ALA A 11 4.36 7.20 9.76
C ALA A 11 4.97 6.32 10.86
N ALA A 12 4.17 5.93 11.83
CA ALA A 12 4.63 5.05 12.91
C ALA A 12 5.04 3.68 12.35
N ALA A 13 4.24 3.13 11.43
CA ALA A 13 4.52 1.83 10.83
C ALA A 13 5.82 1.87 10.02
N ALA A 14 6.01 2.91 9.21
CA ALA A 14 7.24 3.09 8.43
C ALA A 14 8.45 3.21 9.35
N GLY A 15 8.34 3.96 10.45
CA GLY A 15 9.42 4.11 11.42
C GLY A 15 9.79 2.80 12.09
N ILE A 16 8.81 2.03 12.52
CA ILE A 16 9.03 0.72 13.15
C ILE A 16 9.72 -0.24 12.16
N ALA A 17 9.18 -0.34 10.96
CA ALA A 17 9.74 -1.23 9.94
C ALA A 17 11.16 -0.82 9.54
N SER A 18 11.40 0.49 9.40
CA SER A 18 12.71 1.02 9.08
C SER A 18 13.75 0.67 10.15
N THR A 19 13.35 0.69 11.42
CA THR A 19 14.24 0.32 12.52
C THR A 19 14.62 -1.15 12.46
N ILE A 20 13.67 -2.02 12.07
CA ILE A 20 13.92 -3.46 12.02
C ILE A 20 14.72 -3.86 10.77
N TYR A 21 14.39 -3.30 9.60
CA TYR A 21 14.89 -3.77 8.30
C TYR A 21 15.75 -2.77 7.54
N GLY A 22 15.70 -1.50 7.91
CA GLY A 22 16.29 -0.42 7.12
C GLY A 22 15.27 0.21 6.18
N ALA A 23 15.34 1.54 6.05
CA ALA A 23 14.35 2.32 5.30
C ALA A 23 14.24 1.94 3.82
N ASP A 24 15.37 1.48 3.23
CA ASP A 24 15.40 1.13 1.81
C ASP A 24 14.84 -0.26 1.51
N HIS A 25 14.51 -1.03 2.55
CA HIS A 25 14.08 -2.44 2.40
C HIS A 25 12.62 -2.66 2.75
N ILE A 26 11.89 -1.58 3.06
CA ILE A 26 10.47 -1.68 3.41
C ILE A 26 9.67 -0.70 2.58
N ALA A 27 8.38 -0.98 2.44
CA ALA A 27 7.47 -0.07 1.74
C ALA A 27 6.07 -0.18 2.33
N LEU A 28 5.42 0.96 2.49
CA LEU A 28 3.99 0.98 2.82
C LEU A 28 3.23 0.45 1.61
N MET A 29 2.28 -0.46 1.84
CA MET A 29 1.56 -1.12 0.76
C MET A 29 0.07 -1.27 1.10
N GLY A 30 -0.71 -1.77 0.14
CA GLY A 30 -2.11 -2.10 0.34
C GLY A 30 -2.91 -0.90 0.81
N VAL A 31 -3.70 -1.10 1.87
CA VAL A 31 -4.55 -0.02 2.40
C VAL A 31 -3.74 1.16 2.91
N SER A 32 -2.53 0.93 3.40
CA SER A 32 -1.66 2.01 3.87
C SER A 32 -1.18 2.87 2.70
N ALA A 33 -0.78 2.26 1.59
CA ALA A 33 -0.44 3.01 0.38
C ALA A 33 -1.66 3.76 -0.15
N ALA A 34 -2.83 3.10 -0.18
CA ALA A 34 -4.06 3.74 -0.64
C ALA A 34 -4.40 4.98 0.19
N ARG A 35 -4.16 4.92 1.49
CA ARG A 35 -4.40 6.07 2.36
C ARG A 35 -3.44 7.22 2.04
N ILE A 36 -2.16 6.93 1.88
CA ILE A 36 -1.16 7.95 1.53
C ILE A 36 -1.47 8.57 0.15
N LEU A 37 -1.91 7.74 -0.79
CA LEU A 37 -2.28 8.18 -2.13
C LEU A 37 -3.67 8.84 -2.18
N ARG A 38 -4.30 9.01 -1.02
CA ARG A 38 -5.59 9.69 -0.84
C ARG A 38 -6.77 8.95 -1.50
N ALA A 39 -6.68 7.64 -1.59
CA ALA A 39 -7.77 6.80 -2.08
C ALA A 39 -8.64 6.26 -0.94
N ILE A 40 -8.15 6.29 0.30
CA ILE A 40 -8.93 5.98 1.49
C ILE A 40 -8.87 7.22 2.39
N PRO A 41 -10.01 7.93 2.56
CA PRO A 41 -9.99 9.22 3.26
C PRO A 41 -9.98 9.11 4.78
N ARG A 42 -10.44 7.98 5.36
CA ARG A 42 -10.55 7.86 6.80
C ARG A 42 -9.32 7.19 7.41
N ALA A 43 -9.08 7.46 8.70
CA ALA A 43 -8.02 6.80 9.45
C ALA A 43 -8.35 5.31 9.64
N LEU A 44 -7.32 4.48 9.56
CA LEU A 44 -7.46 3.03 9.72
C LEU A 44 -6.79 2.57 11.01
N ALA A 45 -7.21 1.41 11.51
CA ALA A 45 -6.64 0.80 12.72
C ALA A 45 -5.50 -0.19 12.38
N THR A 46 -5.29 -0.49 11.11
CA THR A 46 -4.23 -1.40 10.66
C THR A 46 -3.38 -0.71 9.61
N ALA A 47 -2.06 -0.79 9.79
CA ALA A 47 -1.11 -0.39 8.76
C ALA A 47 -0.49 -1.65 8.16
N VAL A 48 -0.16 -1.61 6.88
CA VAL A 48 0.41 -2.75 6.13
C VAL A 48 1.73 -2.34 5.52
N VAL A 49 2.78 -3.11 5.82
CA VAL A 49 4.14 -2.82 5.35
C VAL A 49 4.72 -4.05 4.68
N ALA A 50 5.26 -3.86 3.48
CA ALA A 50 6.04 -4.89 2.80
C ALA A 50 7.44 -4.94 3.40
N VAL A 51 7.90 -6.14 3.74
CA VAL A 51 9.19 -6.34 4.41
C VAL A 51 9.91 -7.56 3.81
N PRO A 52 11.25 -7.60 3.87
CA PRO A 52 11.99 -8.70 3.23
C PRO A 52 11.93 -10.02 3.99
N ARG A 53 11.65 -9.99 5.29
CA ARG A 53 11.53 -11.20 6.12
C ARG A 53 10.28 -11.09 6.98
N ALA A 54 9.61 -12.22 7.17
CA ALA A 54 8.36 -12.27 7.94
C ALA A 54 8.53 -11.73 9.36
N HIS A 55 7.51 -11.10 9.87
CA HIS A 55 7.46 -10.59 11.24
C HIS A 55 6.04 -10.67 11.75
N ARG A 56 5.88 -10.90 13.04
CA ARG A 56 4.57 -10.90 13.68
C ARG A 56 3.98 -9.49 13.66
N PRO A 57 2.64 -9.37 13.60
CA PRO A 57 2.02 -8.06 13.78
C PRO A 57 2.40 -7.44 15.11
N ILE A 58 2.55 -6.11 15.11
CA ILE A 58 2.88 -5.35 16.29
C ILE A 58 1.70 -4.46 16.67
N LYS A 59 1.18 -4.63 17.88
CA LYS A 59 0.18 -3.73 18.42
C LYS A 59 0.87 -2.51 18.99
N LEU A 60 0.38 -1.32 18.65
CA LEU A 60 0.96 -0.09 19.17
C LEU A 60 0.51 0.14 20.61
N ALA A 61 1.44 0.62 21.44
CA ALA A 61 1.17 0.82 22.88
C ALA A 61 0.35 2.08 23.15
N ASP A 62 0.45 3.07 22.26
CA ASP A 62 -0.13 4.40 22.46
C ASP A 62 -1.49 4.58 21.78
N ARG A 63 -1.97 3.59 21.06
CA ARG A 63 -3.24 3.68 20.33
C ARG A 63 -3.75 2.27 20.00
N ASP A 64 -5.05 2.18 19.71
CA ASP A 64 -5.66 0.93 19.29
C ASP A 64 -5.42 0.71 17.78
N ALA A 65 -4.20 0.28 17.46
CA ALA A 65 -3.78 0.07 16.09
C ALA A 65 -2.74 -1.03 16.01
N THR A 66 -2.64 -1.66 14.84
CA THR A 66 -1.74 -2.78 14.58
C THR A 66 -0.94 -2.51 13.32
N VAL A 67 0.35 -2.85 13.34
CA VAL A 67 1.20 -2.86 12.15
C VAL A 67 1.31 -4.31 11.69
N ARG A 68 0.88 -4.56 10.47
CA ARG A 68 0.93 -5.88 9.85
C ARG A 68 2.05 -5.91 8.81
N PHE A 69 2.92 -6.92 8.90
CA PHE A 69 4.06 -7.08 8.00
C PHE A 69 3.73 -8.15 6.96
N VAL A 70 4.01 -7.85 5.69
CA VAL A 70 3.80 -8.78 4.59
C VAL A 70 5.14 -9.03 3.94
N GLN A 71 5.57 -10.28 3.89
CA GLN A 71 6.85 -10.63 3.28
C GLN A 71 6.76 -10.46 1.77
N ARG A 72 7.58 -9.57 1.22
CA ARG A 72 7.65 -9.28 -0.21
C ARG A 72 9.10 -9.03 -0.58
N ASP A 73 9.44 -9.32 -1.82
CA ASP A 73 10.69 -8.84 -2.40
C ASP A 73 10.48 -7.38 -2.81
N THR A 74 10.93 -6.46 -1.95
CA THR A 74 10.70 -5.03 -2.19
C THR A 74 11.42 -4.52 -3.43
N ASP A 75 12.49 -5.20 -3.89
CA ASP A 75 13.16 -4.83 -5.13
C ASP A 75 12.31 -5.14 -6.37
N ALA A 76 11.34 -6.05 -6.24
CA ALA A 76 10.45 -6.42 -7.34
C ALA A 76 9.17 -5.60 -7.36
N LEU A 77 8.93 -4.77 -6.34
CA LEU A 77 7.73 -3.94 -6.26
C LEU A 77 7.91 -2.62 -7.00
N ASP A 78 6.82 -2.10 -7.54
CA ASP A 78 6.79 -0.79 -8.15
C ASP A 78 6.55 0.25 -7.06
N LEU A 79 7.59 1.01 -6.72
CA LEU A 79 7.59 1.90 -5.56
C LEU A 79 7.80 3.35 -5.97
N GLU A 80 7.27 4.24 -5.13
CA GLU A 80 7.51 5.68 -5.19
C GLU A 80 8.17 6.13 -3.90
N ARG A 81 9.08 7.09 -4.00
CA ARG A 81 9.70 7.70 -2.84
C ARG A 81 8.93 8.95 -2.48
N ILE A 82 8.49 9.04 -1.24
CA ILE A 82 7.77 10.19 -0.73
C ILE A 82 8.65 10.90 0.29
N GLU A 83 8.92 12.19 0.05
CA GLU A 83 9.65 13.02 0.98
C GLU A 83 8.68 13.65 1.97
N THR A 84 9.01 13.57 3.25
CA THR A 84 8.22 14.18 4.32
C THR A 84 9.12 15.07 5.17
N SER A 85 8.53 15.83 6.08
CA SER A 85 9.31 16.63 7.02
C SER A 85 10.11 15.75 7.99
N LEU A 86 9.77 14.48 8.12
CA LEU A 86 10.42 13.51 9.01
C LEU A 86 11.38 12.59 8.26
N GLY A 87 11.57 12.79 6.96
CA GLY A 87 12.41 11.95 6.12
C GLY A 87 11.64 11.32 4.99
N ALA A 88 12.29 10.42 4.26
CA ALA A 88 11.71 9.76 3.10
C ALA A 88 11.08 8.42 3.49
N ALA A 89 10.06 8.03 2.74
CA ALA A 89 9.43 6.70 2.87
C ALA A 89 9.15 6.15 1.48
N LEU A 90 9.22 4.82 1.34
CA LEU A 90 8.84 4.14 0.12
C LEU A 90 7.38 3.69 0.24
N VAL A 91 6.63 3.89 -0.83
CA VAL A 91 5.21 3.56 -0.90
C VAL A 91 4.96 2.89 -2.25
N THR A 92 4.11 1.88 -2.30
CA THR A 92 3.76 1.27 -3.58
C THR A 92 3.07 2.30 -4.48
N SER A 93 3.38 2.26 -5.79
CA SER A 93 2.77 3.14 -6.79
C SER A 93 1.27 2.90 -6.90
N PRO A 94 0.51 3.79 -7.56
CA PRO A 94 -0.91 3.52 -7.82
C PRO A 94 -1.12 2.18 -8.51
N GLU A 95 -0.28 1.83 -9.51
CA GLU A 95 -0.38 0.55 -10.23
C GLU A 95 -0.18 -0.63 -9.29
N GLN A 96 0.90 -0.61 -8.52
CA GLN A 96 1.18 -1.69 -7.58
C GLN A 96 0.08 -1.79 -6.52
N THR A 97 -0.38 -0.66 -6.02
CA THR A 97 -1.42 -0.62 -4.98
C THR A 97 -2.73 -1.23 -5.48
N VAL A 98 -3.14 -0.90 -6.71
CA VAL A 98 -4.35 -1.48 -7.31
C VAL A 98 -4.26 -3.00 -7.35
N LEU A 99 -3.13 -3.52 -7.81
CA LEU A 99 -2.93 -4.97 -7.92
C LEU A 99 -2.95 -5.64 -6.54
N ASP A 100 -2.26 -5.06 -5.57
CA ASP A 100 -2.20 -5.61 -4.22
C ASP A 100 -3.57 -5.60 -3.52
N LEU A 101 -4.31 -4.51 -3.66
CA LEU A 101 -5.66 -4.41 -3.09
C LEU A 101 -6.61 -5.44 -3.71
N ALA A 102 -6.53 -5.61 -5.03
CA ALA A 102 -7.39 -6.56 -5.73
C ALA A 102 -7.04 -8.00 -5.38
N ARG A 103 -5.75 -8.29 -5.16
CA ARG A 103 -5.30 -9.64 -4.81
C ARG A 103 -5.78 -10.05 -3.41
N ARG A 104 -5.65 -9.16 -2.43
CA ARG A 104 -5.99 -9.46 -1.04
C ARG A 104 -6.82 -8.32 -0.43
N PRO A 105 -8.11 -8.24 -0.80
CA PRO A 105 -8.95 -7.12 -0.31
C PRO A 105 -9.14 -7.09 1.20
N LEU A 106 -9.00 -8.24 1.87
CA LEU A 106 -9.18 -8.33 3.32
C LEU A 106 -7.95 -7.93 4.12
N LEU A 107 -6.81 -7.83 3.45
CA LEU A 107 -5.56 -7.47 4.11
C LEU A 107 -5.64 -6.03 4.62
N GLY A 108 -5.48 -5.84 5.92
CA GLY A 108 -5.57 -4.51 6.52
C GLY A 108 -6.94 -4.20 7.12
N ASN A 109 -7.87 -5.15 7.10
CA ASN A 109 -9.17 -5.04 7.77
C ASN A 109 -10.00 -3.83 7.31
N ALA A 110 -9.93 -3.50 6.03
CA ALA A 110 -10.67 -2.39 5.44
C ALA A 110 -11.33 -2.78 4.11
N GLU A 111 -11.87 -4.01 4.04
CA GLU A 111 -12.41 -4.55 2.79
C GLU A 111 -13.52 -3.69 2.20
N HIS A 112 -14.28 -2.98 3.02
CA HIS A 112 -15.36 -2.12 2.53
C HIS A 112 -14.82 -0.88 1.79
N GLU A 113 -13.58 -0.51 2.06
CA GLU A 113 -12.95 0.64 1.40
C GLU A 113 -12.29 0.26 0.07
N VAL A 114 -12.02 -1.02 -0.14
CA VAL A 114 -11.16 -1.48 -1.24
C VAL A 114 -11.74 -1.21 -2.62
N PRO A 115 -13.01 -1.52 -2.93
CA PRO A 115 -13.52 -1.27 -4.28
C PRO A 115 -13.46 0.22 -4.68
N ALA A 116 -13.83 1.12 -3.77
CA ALA A 116 -13.78 2.56 -4.04
C ALA A 116 -12.33 3.04 -4.20
N ALA A 117 -11.43 2.52 -3.36
CA ALA A 117 -10.01 2.86 -3.46
C ALA A 117 -9.43 2.42 -4.80
N ILE A 118 -9.75 1.22 -5.26
CA ILE A 118 -9.31 0.71 -6.55
C ILE A 118 -9.83 1.60 -7.67
N THR A 119 -11.11 1.94 -7.64
CA THR A 119 -11.72 2.80 -8.66
C THR A 119 -11.02 4.15 -8.74
N HIS A 120 -10.75 4.74 -7.58
CA HIS A 120 -10.07 6.03 -7.51
C HIS A 120 -8.64 5.95 -8.07
N LEU A 121 -7.89 4.94 -7.65
CA LEU A 121 -6.50 4.77 -8.07
C LEU A 121 -6.39 4.34 -9.53
N TYR A 122 -7.32 3.53 -10.02
CA TYR A 122 -7.29 3.01 -11.39
C TYR A 122 -7.24 4.15 -12.41
N ARG A 123 -7.95 5.23 -12.16
CA ARG A 123 -7.96 6.40 -13.04
C ARG A 123 -6.60 7.10 -13.11
N ARG A 124 -5.75 6.87 -12.13
CA ARG A 124 -4.41 7.47 -12.04
C ARG A 124 -3.33 6.54 -12.57
N CYS A 125 -3.69 5.33 -12.95
CA CYS A 125 -2.75 4.33 -13.41
C CYS A 125 -2.47 4.45 -14.89
N ASP A 126 -1.23 4.13 -15.29
CA ASP A 126 -0.86 3.88 -16.66
C ASP A 126 -1.30 2.44 -17.01
N PRO A 127 -2.22 2.25 -17.97
CA PRO A 127 -2.72 0.92 -18.31
C PRO A 127 -1.63 -0.05 -18.76
N GLU A 128 -0.64 0.45 -19.50
CA GLU A 128 0.47 -0.37 -19.99
C GLU A 128 1.32 -0.88 -18.83
N ARG A 129 1.61 0.01 -17.88
CA ARG A 129 2.39 -0.36 -16.70
C ARG A 129 1.64 -1.35 -15.82
N LEU A 130 0.32 -1.18 -15.68
CA LEU A 130 -0.52 -2.15 -14.96
C LEU A 130 -0.40 -3.55 -15.56
N GLU A 131 -0.50 -3.66 -16.88
CA GLU A 131 -0.37 -4.95 -17.56
C GLU A 131 1.02 -5.54 -17.35
N GLN A 132 2.06 -4.73 -17.48
CA GLN A 132 3.44 -5.18 -17.30
C GLN A 132 3.67 -5.73 -15.89
N LEU A 133 3.21 -5.00 -14.88
CA LEU A 133 3.36 -5.43 -13.49
C LEU A 133 2.54 -6.69 -13.21
N ALA A 134 1.32 -6.75 -13.72
CA ALA A 134 0.45 -7.91 -13.52
C ALA A 134 1.09 -9.17 -14.11
N GLU A 135 1.66 -9.07 -15.30
CA GLU A 135 2.34 -10.21 -15.93
C GLU A 135 3.59 -10.60 -15.15
N ALA A 136 4.43 -9.62 -14.81
CA ALA A 136 5.68 -9.87 -14.10
C ALA A 136 5.45 -10.49 -12.73
N GLN A 137 4.40 -10.10 -12.03
CA GLN A 137 4.11 -10.56 -10.68
C GLN A 137 3.05 -11.65 -10.61
N ARG A 138 2.58 -12.12 -11.76
CA ARG A 138 1.53 -13.16 -11.86
C ARG A 138 0.23 -12.72 -11.19
N LEU A 139 -0.15 -11.47 -11.42
CA LEU A 139 -1.34 -10.87 -10.84
C LEU A 139 -2.39 -10.51 -11.89
N VAL A 140 -2.42 -11.26 -13.00
CA VAL A 140 -3.40 -10.99 -14.08
C VAL A 140 -4.83 -11.14 -13.57
N SER A 141 -5.11 -12.16 -12.75
CA SER A 141 -6.45 -12.33 -12.17
C SER A 141 -6.83 -11.15 -11.28
N ALA A 142 -5.88 -10.64 -10.49
CA ALA A 142 -6.11 -9.46 -9.67
C ALA A 142 -6.39 -8.23 -10.54
N LEU A 143 -5.66 -8.07 -11.64
CA LEU A 143 -5.90 -6.97 -12.57
C LEU A 143 -7.32 -7.03 -13.15
N ARG A 144 -7.76 -8.21 -13.58
CA ARG A 144 -9.12 -8.37 -14.14
C ARG A 144 -10.19 -8.04 -13.10
N ARG A 145 -9.97 -8.43 -11.84
CA ARG A 145 -10.86 -8.06 -10.74
C ARG A 145 -10.90 -6.56 -10.54
N ALA A 146 -9.74 -5.90 -10.56
CA ALA A 146 -9.66 -4.44 -10.42
C ALA A 146 -10.39 -3.73 -11.55
N GLU A 147 -10.21 -4.18 -12.78
CA GLU A 147 -10.91 -3.64 -13.94
C GLU A 147 -12.42 -3.75 -13.80
N LYS A 148 -12.88 -4.90 -13.29
CA LYS A 148 -14.30 -5.14 -13.08
C LYS A 148 -14.87 -4.18 -12.04
N TRP A 149 -14.19 -4.00 -10.93
CA TRP A 149 -14.63 -3.06 -9.90
C TRP A 149 -14.61 -1.62 -10.42
N ALA A 150 -13.57 -1.22 -11.12
CA ALA A 150 -13.48 0.13 -11.70
C ALA A 150 -14.58 0.36 -12.75
N GLY A 151 -14.87 -0.64 -13.57
CA GLY A 151 -15.94 -0.58 -14.56
C GLY A 151 -17.32 -0.47 -13.93
N ALA A 152 -17.55 -1.18 -12.83
CA ALA A 152 -18.84 -1.17 -12.13
C ALA A 152 -19.15 0.18 -11.48
N GLN A 153 -18.14 1.03 -11.28
CA GLN A 153 -18.30 2.34 -10.65
C GLN A 153 -18.51 3.48 -11.65
N ARG A 154 -18.58 3.17 -12.93
CA ARG A 154 -18.82 4.18 -13.97
C ARG A 154 -20.26 4.61 -14.07
#